data_60bf4fe4fd27ebf9f9aa3fd9ea89095a
#
_entry.id   60bf4fe4fd27ebf9f9aa3fd9ea89095a
#
_cell.length_a   1.000
_cell.length_b   1.000
_cell.length_c   1.000
_cell.angle_alpha   90.00
_cell.angle_beta   90.00
_cell.angle_gamma   90.00
#
_symmetry.space_group_name_H-M   'P 1'
#
loop_
_entity.id
_entity.type
_entity.pdbx_description
1 polymer ?
#
loop_
_entity_poly.entity_id
_entity_poly.type
_entity_poly.pdbx_seq_one_letter_code
_entity_poly.pdbx_strand_id
1 'polypeptide(L)'
;MLESDESVADDANLSNLDNGTGYKYGNDYKPSGHVAAILKNRHRVLAKVTKKATTRKVNMAGVETVMNNLDGEMTHFPLDDADSSKYADGSAAKLDGSEGDWMMLENFFWCKGINDFLNSKNYSCYSSNDKDHMPSLPVVDVLTLDDIKALPGGYINGKKVMTGRETLKEAYSTDSSYSVCMVDVSKHKRVRWPSVPGTSLVGSAFTDDAGKVVKNIIVPTLGNRFEAGMYLVSDVPDGATALHFSILNSAEFDKVVLSNSMKIEDMEPEWFASDEHLCAVVGSSVVGNKLRACITGGSTTASMTWTDFHYYSVQRGMQQIDALMHFRIANLSYAKYGRRDMQEQCGAGQHNNTRTTGGTASRGMQDTIGFEEAHSINENVTSSLIDDGRVHQYAWYRSVDEYGAPKVTQVNNICCLGYEDIFGHKYEMMDNVDLPNTSGNVGKWRIWMPDGSTLMIKGSTNSGYWITSVAHGKLMAVIPVGSMNGSSSTYYSDMYYFGSSTGRVVYRGYYYAYAYGGVSFAYANNDASYANTYVGSRLAFRGKIVRAQSVAAYKALVEKA
;
A
#
# COMPACT_ATOMS: atom_id res chain seq x y z
N MET A 1 -10.98 -10.68 26.88
CA MET A 1 -11.98 -11.04 25.87
C MET A 1 -11.37 -10.71 24.54
N LEU A 2 -11.17 -11.69 23.71
CA LEU A 2 -10.35 -11.60 22.50
C LEU A 2 -11.15 -10.92 21.39
N GLU A 3 -10.80 -9.69 21.09
CA GLU A 3 -11.35 -8.90 19.96
C GLU A 3 -10.63 -9.20 18.64
N SER A 4 -10.08 -10.42 18.49
CA SER A 4 -9.33 -10.79 17.30
C SER A 4 -10.20 -11.07 16.06
N ASP A 5 -11.49 -11.23 16.23
CA ASP A 5 -12.38 -11.61 15.14
C ASP A 5 -12.89 -10.42 14.31
N GLU A 6 -12.80 -9.19 14.85
CA GLU A 6 -13.30 -8.00 14.15
C GLU A 6 -12.35 -7.52 13.04
N SER A 7 -11.05 -7.78 13.15
CA SER A 7 -10.06 -7.28 12.19
C SER A 7 -10.11 -7.98 10.83
N VAL A 8 -10.60 -9.21 10.80
CA VAL A 8 -10.71 -10.02 9.56
C VAL A 8 -11.99 -9.71 8.80
N ALA A 9 -13.03 -9.23 9.49
CA ALA A 9 -14.33 -8.98 8.89
C ALA A 9 -14.28 -7.94 7.76
N ASP A 10 -13.44 -6.93 7.89
CA ASP A 10 -13.34 -5.87 6.89
C ASP A 10 -12.80 -6.38 5.57
N ASP A 11 -11.80 -7.24 5.63
CA ASP A 11 -11.12 -7.67 4.42
C ASP A 11 -11.75 -8.91 3.79
N ALA A 12 -12.39 -9.76 4.60
CA ALA A 12 -13.24 -10.83 4.07
C ALA A 12 -14.31 -10.27 3.13
N ASN A 13 -14.77 -9.08 3.40
CA ASN A 13 -15.70 -8.37 2.55
C ASN A 13 -15.02 -7.69 1.36
N LEU A 14 -13.86 -7.06 1.54
CA LEU A 14 -13.07 -6.48 0.44
C LEU A 14 -12.63 -7.55 -0.55
N SER A 15 -12.38 -8.77 -0.10
CA SER A 15 -11.96 -9.87 -0.96
C SER A 15 -13.05 -10.37 -1.91
N ASN A 16 -14.31 -10.13 -1.64
CA ASN A 16 -15.41 -10.45 -2.56
C ASN A 16 -15.45 -9.55 -3.81
N LEU A 17 -14.52 -8.58 -3.89
CA LEU A 17 -14.39 -7.70 -5.04
C LEU A 17 -13.89 -8.37 -6.30
N ASP A 18 -13.27 -9.52 -6.18
CA ASP A 18 -12.52 -10.10 -7.28
C ASP A 18 -13.36 -10.99 -8.21
N ASN A 19 -14.69 -10.86 -8.15
CA ASN A 19 -15.58 -11.49 -9.11
C ASN A 19 -15.67 -10.76 -10.47
N GLY A 20 -14.86 -9.72 -10.67
CA GLY A 20 -14.83 -8.93 -11.90
C GLY A 20 -15.93 -7.88 -12.04
N THR A 21 -16.76 -7.69 -11.02
CA THR A 21 -17.92 -6.77 -11.11
C THR A 21 -17.74 -5.47 -10.34
N GLY A 22 -16.56 -5.21 -9.76
CA GLY A 22 -16.31 -4.05 -8.91
C GLY A 22 -17.24 -4.07 -7.69
N TYR A 23 -16.74 -4.39 -6.55
CA TYR A 23 -17.56 -4.48 -5.36
C TYR A 23 -17.86 -3.11 -4.77
N LYS A 24 -19.10 -2.92 -4.35
CA LYS A 24 -19.52 -1.77 -3.57
C LYS A 24 -20.09 -2.27 -2.26
N TYR A 25 -19.51 -1.85 -1.16
CA TYR A 25 -20.22 -1.94 0.10
C TYR A 25 -21.48 -1.09 0.03
N GLY A 26 -22.54 -1.56 0.60
CA GLY A 26 -23.74 -0.74 0.78
C GLY A 26 -23.44 0.50 1.62
N ASN A 27 -24.37 1.43 1.63
CA ASN A 27 -24.28 2.68 2.43
C ASN A 27 -24.10 2.43 3.94
N ASP A 28 -24.28 1.19 4.41
CA ASP A 28 -24.20 0.79 5.81
C ASP A 28 -22.83 0.21 6.21
N TYR A 29 -21.85 0.21 5.30
CA TYR A 29 -20.52 -0.28 5.63
C TYR A 29 -19.87 0.55 6.72
N LYS A 30 -19.33 -0.11 7.72
CA LYS A 30 -18.53 0.49 8.78
C LYS A 30 -17.21 -0.28 8.95
N PRO A 31 -16.09 0.42 9.09
CA PRO A 31 -14.82 -0.20 9.42
C PRO A 31 -14.91 -0.98 10.74
N SER A 32 -14.05 -2.00 10.91
CA SER A 32 -13.91 -2.71 12.18
C SER A 32 -13.49 -1.80 13.32
N GLY A 33 -13.66 -2.27 14.55
CA GLY A 33 -13.24 -1.54 15.74
C GLY A 33 -11.76 -1.15 15.72
N HIS A 34 -10.88 -2.05 15.26
CA HIS A 34 -9.45 -1.76 15.11
C HIS A 34 -9.17 -0.72 14.03
N VAL A 35 -9.75 -0.85 12.85
CA VAL A 35 -9.59 0.14 11.77
C VAL A 35 -10.13 1.50 12.20
N ALA A 36 -11.31 1.53 12.82
CA ALA A 36 -11.90 2.77 13.33
C ALA A 36 -10.98 3.46 14.38
N ALA A 37 -10.36 2.67 15.29
CA ALA A 37 -9.41 3.19 16.28
C ALA A 37 -8.15 3.74 15.60
N ILE A 38 -7.59 3.04 14.62
CA ILE A 38 -6.42 3.49 13.84
C ILE A 38 -6.75 4.80 13.13
N LEU A 39 -7.90 4.88 12.46
CA LEU A 39 -8.32 6.07 11.72
C LEU A 39 -8.57 7.28 12.65
N LYS A 40 -9.14 7.04 13.84
CA LYS A 40 -9.42 8.09 14.83
C LYS A 40 -8.15 8.72 15.41
N ASN A 41 -7.06 7.95 15.47
CA ASN A 41 -5.80 8.39 16.07
C ASN A 41 -4.89 9.13 15.06
N ARG A 42 -5.37 9.41 13.85
CA ARG A 42 -4.65 10.18 12.84
C ARG A 42 -5.01 11.65 12.96
N HIS A 43 -4.00 12.51 12.99
CA HIS A 43 -4.20 13.94 13.18
C HIS A 43 -3.39 14.76 12.20
N ARG A 44 -3.96 15.84 11.69
CA ARG A 44 -3.21 16.88 10.99
C ARG A 44 -2.40 17.67 11.99
N VAL A 45 -1.15 17.94 11.67
CA VAL A 45 -0.20 18.63 12.54
C VAL A 45 0.63 19.63 11.76
N LEU A 46 1.16 20.65 12.43
CA LEU A 46 2.34 21.35 11.96
C LEU A 46 3.56 20.76 12.64
N ALA A 47 4.63 20.55 11.87
CA ALA A 47 5.82 19.86 12.35
C ALA A 47 7.11 20.53 11.86
N LYS A 48 8.16 20.49 12.70
CA LYS A 48 9.50 21.03 12.44
C LYS A 48 10.56 20.00 12.75
N VAL A 49 11.55 19.86 11.88
CA VAL A 49 12.75 19.06 12.20
C VAL A 49 13.53 19.78 13.31
N THR A 50 13.64 19.15 14.46
CA THR A 50 14.35 19.65 15.64
C THR A 50 15.73 19.04 15.84
N LYS A 51 15.95 17.86 15.24
CA LYS A 51 17.25 17.20 15.14
C LYS A 51 17.37 16.54 13.77
N LYS A 52 18.40 16.88 12.99
CA LYS A 52 18.68 16.18 11.74
C LYS A 52 19.13 14.74 12.02
N ALA A 53 18.66 13.81 11.20
CA ALA A 53 19.15 12.45 11.22
C ALA A 53 20.59 12.38 10.70
N THR A 54 21.34 11.40 11.19
CA THR A 54 22.56 10.94 10.48
C THR A 54 22.17 10.21 9.19
N THR A 55 23.12 10.11 8.27
CA THR A 55 22.85 9.51 6.96
C THR A 55 23.71 8.27 6.74
N ARG A 56 23.22 7.35 5.90
CA ARG A 56 23.97 6.19 5.39
C ARG A 56 24.00 6.22 3.87
N LYS A 57 25.11 5.74 3.30
CA LYS A 57 25.24 5.58 1.83
C LYS A 57 24.38 4.42 1.34
N VAL A 58 23.73 4.60 0.22
CA VAL A 58 22.92 3.58 -0.46
C VAL A 58 23.09 3.71 -1.98
N ASN A 59 22.79 2.63 -2.71
CA ASN A 59 22.62 2.69 -4.16
C ASN A 59 21.17 2.39 -4.48
N MET A 60 20.41 3.41 -4.86
CA MET A 60 18.99 3.33 -5.18
C MET A 60 18.77 3.78 -6.61
N ALA A 61 17.98 3.02 -7.37
CA ALA A 61 17.71 3.28 -8.79
C ALA A 61 19.00 3.46 -9.65
N GLY A 62 20.09 2.80 -9.26
CA GLY A 62 21.39 2.95 -9.93
C GLY A 62 22.16 4.22 -9.58
N VAL A 63 21.66 5.03 -8.65
CA VAL A 63 22.29 6.28 -8.17
C VAL A 63 22.89 6.06 -6.80
N GLU A 64 24.17 6.39 -6.65
CA GLU A 64 24.79 6.49 -5.32
C GLU A 64 24.25 7.72 -4.60
N THR A 65 23.66 7.52 -3.44
CA THR A 65 23.04 8.58 -2.65
C THR A 65 23.13 8.29 -1.16
N VAL A 66 22.45 9.07 -0.34
CA VAL A 66 22.39 8.88 1.11
C VAL A 66 20.94 8.82 1.57
N MET A 67 20.65 7.99 2.56
CA MET A 67 19.37 7.93 3.24
C MET A 67 19.52 8.35 4.70
N ASN A 68 18.50 8.98 5.25
CA ASN A 68 18.44 9.27 6.68
C ASN A 68 18.32 7.98 7.49
N ASN A 69 18.98 7.97 8.63
CA ASN A 69 18.75 7.00 9.71
C ASN A 69 17.52 7.42 10.54
N LEU A 70 17.13 6.58 11.50
CA LEU A 70 15.98 6.84 12.36
C LEU A 70 16.31 7.69 13.62
N ASP A 71 17.51 8.22 13.71
CA ASP A 71 18.00 9.00 14.87
C ASP A 71 17.69 10.50 14.80
N GLY A 72 16.98 10.93 13.75
CA GLY A 72 16.43 12.28 13.64
C GLY A 72 15.24 12.51 14.58
N GLU A 73 14.90 13.79 14.80
CA GLU A 73 13.73 14.15 15.60
C GLU A 73 12.92 15.25 14.89
N MET A 74 11.62 15.06 14.88
CA MET A 74 10.65 16.05 14.42
C MET A 74 9.65 16.35 15.53
N THR A 75 9.50 17.64 15.86
CA THR A 75 8.55 18.07 16.88
C THR A 75 7.32 18.67 16.20
N HIS A 76 6.15 18.29 16.68
CA HIS A 76 4.86 18.69 16.13
C HIS A 76 3.93 19.28 17.18
N PHE A 77 2.91 20.00 16.69
CA PHE A 77 1.73 20.34 17.48
C PHE A 77 0.46 20.08 16.63
N PRO A 78 -0.58 19.46 17.22
CA PRO A 78 -1.81 19.13 16.49
C PRO A 78 -2.54 20.38 16.01
N LEU A 79 -3.14 20.27 14.84
CA LEU A 79 -4.15 21.19 14.34
C LEU A 79 -5.53 20.76 14.79
N ASP A 80 -6.49 21.65 14.69
CA ASP A 80 -7.89 21.32 14.85
C ASP A 80 -8.33 20.37 13.73
N ASP A 81 -9.04 19.30 14.08
CA ASP A 81 -9.43 18.26 13.11
C ASP A 81 -10.46 18.77 12.09
N ALA A 82 -11.26 19.79 12.47
CA ALA A 82 -12.25 20.40 11.59
C ALA A 82 -11.70 21.62 10.82
N ASP A 83 -10.68 22.30 11.36
CA ASP A 83 -10.19 23.57 10.82
C ASP A 83 -8.66 23.66 10.94
N SER A 84 -7.93 23.20 9.93
CA SER A 84 -6.44 23.23 9.93
C SER A 84 -5.83 24.64 9.94
N SER A 85 -6.62 25.70 9.82
CA SER A 85 -6.14 27.08 10.04
C SER A 85 -6.00 27.43 11.54
N LYS A 86 -6.32 26.47 12.41
CA LYS A 86 -6.18 26.58 13.85
C LYS A 86 -5.38 25.43 14.42
N TYR A 87 -4.68 25.68 15.48
CA TYR A 87 -4.17 24.63 16.36
C TYR A 87 -5.29 24.03 17.20
N ALA A 88 -5.05 22.84 17.75
CA ALA A 88 -6.03 22.15 18.60
C ALA A 88 -6.44 22.94 19.87
N ASP A 89 -5.72 23.99 20.25
CA ASP A 89 -6.10 24.91 21.33
C ASP A 89 -6.95 26.09 20.84
N GLY A 90 -7.30 26.13 19.56
CA GLY A 90 -8.09 27.19 18.93
C GLY A 90 -7.30 28.41 18.45
N SER A 91 -6.01 28.50 18.75
CA SER A 91 -5.15 29.60 18.25
C SER A 91 -4.85 29.46 16.76
N ALA A 92 -4.62 30.60 16.08
CA ALA A 92 -4.39 30.61 14.65
C ALA A 92 -3.07 29.90 14.26
N ALA A 93 -3.13 29.07 13.21
CA ALA A 93 -2.03 28.37 12.60
C ALA A 93 -1.79 28.88 11.18
N LYS A 94 -0.53 28.87 10.73
CA LYS A 94 -0.14 29.24 9.37
C LYS A 94 0.34 28.03 8.58
N LEU A 95 -0.32 27.75 7.48
CA LEU A 95 -0.01 26.63 6.59
C LEU A 95 0.90 27.01 5.42
N ASP A 96 1.54 28.19 5.48
CA ASP A 96 2.43 28.74 4.44
C ASP A 96 3.89 28.30 4.55
N GLY A 97 4.18 27.38 5.47
CA GLY A 97 5.53 26.87 5.74
C GLY A 97 6.32 27.71 6.74
N SER A 98 5.83 28.88 7.19
CA SER A 98 6.51 29.72 8.18
C SER A 98 6.47 29.12 9.59
N GLU A 99 5.45 28.34 9.91
CA GLU A 99 5.29 27.68 11.20
C GLU A 99 5.63 26.17 11.15
N GLY A 100 6.11 25.64 10.03
CA GLY A 100 6.50 24.24 9.85
C GLY A 100 5.86 23.60 8.63
N ASP A 101 5.96 22.28 8.54
CA ASP A 101 5.36 21.47 7.47
C ASP A 101 3.98 20.96 7.90
N TRP A 102 3.02 21.03 6.99
CA TRP A 102 1.67 20.51 7.21
C TRP A 102 1.64 19.02 6.93
N MET A 103 1.55 18.24 8.00
CA MET A 103 1.73 16.79 7.97
C MET A 103 0.50 16.07 8.56
N MET A 104 0.31 14.85 8.13
CA MET A 104 -0.53 13.86 8.80
C MET A 104 0.35 13.02 9.72
N LEU A 105 0.02 12.98 10.99
CA LEU A 105 0.60 12.05 11.94
C LEU A 105 -0.12 10.70 11.81
N GLU A 106 0.65 9.70 11.43
CA GLU A 106 0.22 8.32 11.32
C GLU A 106 0.74 7.54 12.52
N ASN A 107 -0.13 7.12 13.41
CA ASN A 107 0.26 6.39 14.61
C ASN A 107 0.59 4.93 14.31
N PHE A 108 1.27 4.28 15.24
CA PHE A 108 1.62 2.87 15.17
C PHE A 108 0.37 1.97 15.11
N PHE A 109 0.46 0.87 14.38
CA PHE A 109 -0.46 -0.26 14.43
C PHE A 109 0.21 -1.55 13.92
N TRP A 110 -0.37 -2.71 14.25
CA TRP A 110 0.02 -3.99 13.69
C TRP A 110 -0.85 -4.33 12.49
N CYS A 111 -0.25 -4.89 11.45
CA CYS A 111 -1.00 -5.37 10.29
C CYS A 111 -0.37 -6.62 9.69
N LYS A 112 -1.14 -7.35 8.92
CA LYS A 112 -0.70 -8.45 8.05
C LYS A 112 -1.71 -8.68 6.94
N GLY A 113 -1.23 -9.17 5.81
CA GLY A 113 -2.06 -9.48 4.67
C GLY A 113 -1.89 -10.92 4.21
N ILE A 114 -2.97 -11.53 3.75
CA ILE A 114 -2.99 -12.87 3.21
C ILE A 114 -3.48 -12.83 1.76
N ASN A 115 -2.71 -13.39 0.84
CA ASN A 115 -3.15 -13.64 -0.51
C ASN A 115 -3.75 -15.03 -0.60
N ASP A 116 -4.96 -15.11 -1.12
CA ASP A 116 -5.61 -16.36 -1.49
C ASP A 116 -5.87 -16.36 -3.00
N PHE A 117 -4.86 -16.72 -3.77
CA PHE A 117 -4.96 -16.73 -5.22
C PHE A 117 -5.91 -17.80 -5.75
N LEU A 118 -6.13 -18.88 -5.02
CA LEU A 118 -7.05 -19.92 -5.42
C LEU A 118 -8.49 -19.41 -5.52
N ASN A 119 -8.87 -18.55 -4.57
CA ASN A 119 -10.20 -17.95 -4.50
C ASN A 119 -10.22 -16.48 -5.01
N SER A 120 -9.11 -15.97 -5.54
CA SER A 120 -8.95 -14.58 -5.99
C SER A 120 -9.28 -13.57 -4.89
N LYS A 121 -8.75 -13.80 -3.69
CA LYS A 121 -9.02 -12.97 -2.51
C LYS A 121 -7.74 -12.48 -1.85
N ASN A 122 -7.79 -11.26 -1.34
CA ASN A 122 -6.79 -10.70 -0.45
C ASN A 122 -7.46 -10.33 0.86
N TYR A 123 -6.82 -10.65 1.97
CA TYR A 123 -7.31 -10.32 3.31
C TYR A 123 -6.30 -9.42 4.00
N SER A 124 -6.78 -8.41 4.72
CA SER A 124 -5.98 -7.54 5.57
C SER A 124 -6.44 -7.66 7.01
N CYS A 125 -5.50 -7.84 7.91
CA CYS A 125 -5.76 -7.89 9.33
C CYS A 125 -5.10 -6.69 10.01
N TYR A 126 -5.80 -6.08 10.94
CA TYR A 126 -5.34 -4.91 11.67
C TYR A 126 -5.45 -5.12 13.16
N SER A 127 -4.53 -4.53 13.92
CA SER A 127 -4.66 -4.39 15.36
C SER A 127 -4.18 -3.01 15.79
N SER A 128 -5.00 -2.35 16.59
CA SER A 128 -4.70 -1.04 17.19
C SER A 128 -3.90 -1.16 18.50
N ASN A 129 -3.40 -2.35 18.85
CA ASN A 129 -2.49 -2.52 19.97
C ASN A 129 -1.24 -1.66 19.78
N ASP A 130 -0.69 -1.16 20.88
CA ASP A 130 0.57 -0.44 20.83
C ASP A 130 1.76 -1.36 20.46
N LYS A 131 2.93 -0.76 20.26
CA LYS A 131 4.13 -1.50 19.83
C LYS A 131 4.63 -2.53 20.83
N ASP A 132 4.32 -2.36 22.11
CA ASP A 132 4.77 -3.24 23.18
C ASP A 132 3.81 -4.43 23.39
N HIS A 133 2.64 -4.41 22.74
CA HIS A 133 1.59 -5.41 22.84
C HIS A 133 1.24 -6.00 21.47
N MET A 134 2.17 -6.77 20.90
CA MET A 134 1.92 -7.49 19.66
C MET A 134 0.71 -8.43 19.83
N PRO A 135 -0.19 -8.50 18.85
CA PRO A 135 -1.27 -9.49 18.86
C PRO A 135 -0.72 -10.91 18.96
N SER A 136 -1.49 -11.80 19.57
CA SER A 136 -1.09 -13.20 19.70
C SER A 136 -0.82 -13.84 18.35
N LEU A 137 0.24 -14.64 18.27
CA LEU A 137 0.52 -15.43 17.08
C LEU A 137 -0.40 -16.65 17.04
N PRO A 138 -0.87 -17.06 15.86
CA PRO A 138 -1.64 -18.29 15.73
C PRO A 138 -0.76 -19.50 16.01
N VAL A 139 -1.39 -20.57 16.48
CA VAL A 139 -0.73 -21.87 16.62
C VAL A 139 -0.82 -22.60 15.27
N VAL A 140 0.27 -22.58 14.53
CA VAL A 140 0.39 -23.16 13.19
C VAL A 140 1.72 -23.90 13.04
N ASP A 141 1.75 -24.87 12.13
CA ASP A 141 3.00 -25.47 11.68
C ASP A 141 3.52 -24.71 10.47
N VAL A 142 4.76 -24.29 10.53
CA VAL A 142 5.44 -23.56 9.44
C VAL A 142 6.60 -24.41 8.95
N LEU A 143 6.57 -24.78 7.66
CA LEU A 143 7.60 -25.60 7.05
C LEU A 143 8.34 -24.81 5.97
N THR A 144 9.65 -24.74 6.11
CA THR A 144 10.57 -24.26 5.07
C THR A 144 10.84 -25.35 4.04
N LEU A 145 11.49 -25.00 2.93
CA LEU A 145 11.90 -26.01 1.94
C LEU A 145 12.86 -27.05 2.55
N ASP A 146 13.73 -26.64 3.46
CA ASP A 146 14.69 -27.53 4.09
C ASP A 146 13.98 -28.49 5.07
N ASP A 147 12.97 -28.03 5.80
CA ASP A 147 12.13 -28.89 6.61
C ASP A 147 11.42 -29.95 5.73
N ILE A 148 10.87 -29.56 4.59
CA ILE A 148 10.20 -30.49 3.66
C ILE A 148 11.20 -31.49 3.07
N LYS A 149 12.41 -31.07 2.71
CA LYS A 149 13.46 -31.97 2.21
C LYS A 149 13.92 -32.99 3.25
N ALA A 150 13.84 -32.64 4.52
CA ALA A 150 14.19 -33.54 5.63
C ALA A 150 13.11 -34.62 5.89
N LEU A 151 11.89 -34.43 5.40
CA LEU A 151 10.82 -35.41 5.56
C LEU A 151 11.02 -36.60 4.62
N PRO A 152 10.74 -37.87 5.07
CA PRO A 152 10.77 -39.02 4.21
C PRO A 152 9.78 -38.87 3.04
N GLY A 153 10.28 -38.84 1.82
CA GLY A 153 9.45 -38.64 0.62
C GLY A 153 8.93 -37.19 0.43
N GLY A 154 9.35 -36.26 1.29
CA GLY A 154 8.88 -34.88 1.27
C GLY A 154 9.32 -34.07 0.04
N TYR A 155 10.37 -34.51 -0.66
CA TYR A 155 10.90 -33.81 -1.84
C TYR A 155 11.36 -34.78 -2.93
N ILE A 156 10.89 -34.55 -4.16
CA ILE A 156 11.27 -35.37 -5.33
C ILE A 156 11.70 -34.41 -6.46
N ASN A 157 12.99 -34.40 -6.76
CA ASN A 157 13.54 -33.60 -7.86
C ASN A 157 13.20 -34.18 -9.23
N GLY A 158 13.07 -33.33 -10.24
CA GLY A 158 12.83 -33.74 -11.62
C GLY A 158 11.42 -34.24 -11.89
N LYS A 159 10.47 -33.93 -11.02
CA LYS A 159 9.05 -34.29 -11.19
C LYS A 159 8.13 -33.11 -10.94
N LYS A 160 6.93 -33.20 -11.52
CA LYS A 160 5.81 -32.28 -11.30
C LYS A 160 4.52 -33.02 -11.06
N VAL A 161 3.57 -32.38 -10.37
CA VAL A 161 2.21 -32.90 -10.17
C VAL A 161 1.34 -32.44 -11.34
N MET A 162 0.70 -33.41 -12.00
CA MET A 162 -0.28 -33.17 -13.06
C MET A 162 -1.68 -33.24 -12.48
N THR A 163 -2.52 -32.29 -12.83
CA THR A 163 -3.93 -32.27 -12.40
C THR A 163 -4.82 -33.23 -13.23
N GLY A 164 -6.02 -33.52 -12.73
CA GLY A 164 -6.99 -34.39 -13.42
C GLY A 164 -6.63 -35.87 -13.40
N ARG A 165 -5.87 -36.32 -12.41
CA ARG A 165 -5.48 -37.73 -12.23
C ARG A 165 -6.19 -38.30 -11.00
N GLU A 166 -6.42 -39.61 -11.00
CA GLU A 166 -7.11 -40.30 -9.91
C GLU A 166 -6.15 -40.85 -8.86
N THR A 167 -4.90 -41.12 -9.24
CA THR A 167 -3.87 -41.65 -8.35
C THR A 167 -2.61 -40.82 -8.39
N LEU A 168 -1.85 -40.81 -7.29
CA LEU A 168 -0.57 -40.10 -7.20
C LEU A 168 0.46 -40.60 -8.22
N LYS A 169 0.45 -41.93 -8.51
CA LYS A 169 1.32 -42.53 -9.51
C LYS A 169 1.09 -41.96 -10.91
N GLU A 170 -0.14 -41.71 -11.26
CA GLU A 170 -0.53 -41.09 -12.54
C GLU A 170 -0.31 -39.57 -12.54
N ALA A 171 -0.43 -38.95 -11.37
CA ALA A 171 -0.23 -37.50 -11.21
C ALA A 171 1.23 -37.10 -11.37
N TYR A 172 2.21 -37.96 -11.07
CA TYR A 172 3.62 -37.62 -11.19
C TYR A 172 4.10 -37.73 -12.63
N SER A 173 4.61 -36.63 -13.17
CA SER A 173 5.26 -36.53 -14.49
C SER A 173 6.71 -36.08 -14.36
N THR A 174 7.57 -36.60 -15.21
CA THR A 174 9.00 -36.23 -15.24
C THR A 174 9.19 -34.88 -15.92
N ASP A 175 9.88 -33.95 -15.24
CA ASP A 175 10.25 -32.66 -15.77
C ASP A 175 11.37 -32.06 -14.90
N SER A 176 12.56 -31.92 -15.48
CA SER A 176 13.76 -31.46 -14.77
C SER A 176 13.70 -30.03 -14.26
N SER A 177 12.76 -29.23 -14.75
CA SER A 177 12.55 -27.84 -14.29
C SER A 177 11.79 -27.77 -12.97
N TYR A 178 11.19 -28.86 -12.52
CA TYR A 178 10.32 -28.91 -11.35
C TYR A 178 10.83 -29.87 -10.30
N SER A 179 10.36 -29.63 -9.09
CA SER A 179 10.36 -30.60 -8.00
C SER A 179 8.98 -30.69 -7.39
N VAL A 180 8.67 -31.85 -6.82
CA VAL A 180 7.45 -32.08 -6.04
C VAL A 180 7.80 -31.98 -4.58
N CYS A 181 7.02 -31.19 -3.84
CA CYS A 181 6.99 -31.16 -2.39
C CYS A 181 5.78 -31.92 -1.87
N MET A 182 5.93 -32.60 -0.73
CA MET A 182 4.86 -33.31 -0.04
C MET A 182 4.85 -32.89 1.42
N VAL A 183 3.68 -32.58 1.95
CA VAL A 183 3.45 -32.27 3.36
C VAL A 183 2.28 -33.07 3.91
N ASP A 184 2.41 -33.52 5.15
CA ASP A 184 1.33 -34.18 5.90
C ASP A 184 0.29 -33.13 6.31
N VAL A 185 -0.96 -33.35 5.91
CA VAL A 185 -2.09 -32.47 6.25
C VAL A 185 -3.15 -33.18 7.12
N SER A 186 -2.89 -34.44 7.55
CA SER A 186 -3.85 -35.30 8.24
C SER A 186 -4.41 -34.70 9.54
N LYS A 187 -3.66 -33.81 10.19
CA LYS A 187 -4.06 -33.14 11.43
C LYS A 187 -4.49 -31.71 11.26
N HIS A 188 -4.55 -31.21 10.03
CA HIS A 188 -4.79 -29.81 9.74
C HIS A 188 -6.12 -29.60 9.04
N LYS A 189 -6.67 -28.40 9.16
CA LYS A 189 -7.93 -27.99 8.53
C LYS A 189 -7.73 -27.06 7.36
N ARG A 190 -6.63 -26.29 7.37
CA ARG A 190 -6.30 -25.31 6.33
C ARG A 190 -4.82 -25.31 6.05
N VAL A 191 -4.45 -25.06 4.79
CA VAL A 191 -3.06 -24.99 4.34
C VAL A 191 -2.84 -23.85 3.38
N ARG A 192 -1.69 -23.18 3.51
CA ARG A 192 -1.13 -22.22 2.54
C ARG A 192 0.18 -22.78 2.00
N TRP A 193 0.35 -22.77 0.69
CA TRP A 193 1.59 -23.23 0.05
C TRP A 193 1.98 -22.34 -1.13
N PRO A 194 3.29 -22.31 -1.51
CA PRO A 194 3.74 -21.60 -2.68
C PRO A 194 3.10 -22.14 -3.95
N SER A 195 2.74 -21.24 -4.84
CA SER A 195 2.17 -21.60 -6.13
C SER A 195 3.24 -21.72 -7.20
N VAL A 196 3.05 -22.63 -8.15
CA VAL A 196 3.88 -22.70 -9.37
C VAL A 196 3.37 -21.77 -10.45
N PRO A 197 4.25 -21.19 -11.28
CA PRO A 197 3.84 -20.51 -12.49
C PRO A 197 3.08 -21.48 -13.41
N GLY A 198 1.84 -21.12 -13.76
CA GLY A 198 0.92 -22.06 -14.39
C GLY A 198 1.27 -22.39 -15.84
N THR A 199 1.36 -23.67 -16.09
CA THR A 199 0.81 -24.25 -17.31
C THR A 199 -0.50 -24.94 -16.90
N SER A 200 -1.48 -24.99 -17.76
CA SER A 200 -2.83 -25.50 -17.48
C SER A 200 -2.92 -26.93 -16.91
N LEU A 201 -1.81 -27.61 -16.74
CA LEU A 201 -1.73 -29.01 -16.31
C LEU A 201 -0.86 -29.22 -15.07
N VAL A 202 -0.09 -28.25 -14.62
CA VAL A 202 0.72 -28.35 -13.39
C VAL A 202 -0.07 -27.80 -12.23
N GLY A 203 -0.15 -28.54 -11.14
CA GLY A 203 -0.94 -28.12 -9.99
C GLY A 203 -0.51 -28.78 -8.70
N SER A 204 -1.48 -29.01 -7.86
CA SER A 204 -1.35 -29.70 -6.59
C SER A 204 -2.43 -30.75 -6.44
N ALA A 205 -2.20 -31.76 -5.62
CA ALA A 205 -3.15 -32.82 -5.33
C ALA A 205 -3.17 -33.15 -3.84
N PHE A 206 -4.35 -33.19 -3.28
CA PHE A 206 -4.57 -33.80 -1.98
C PHE A 206 -4.82 -35.32 -2.17
N THR A 207 -4.17 -36.15 -1.36
CA THR A 207 -4.30 -37.58 -1.43
C THR A 207 -4.66 -38.19 -0.08
N ASP A 208 -5.27 -39.37 -0.11
CA ASP A 208 -5.44 -40.24 1.06
C ASP A 208 -4.18 -41.09 1.32
N ASP A 209 -4.21 -41.91 2.37
CA ASP A 209 -3.12 -42.81 2.75
C ASP A 209 -2.78 -43.86 1.67
N ALA A 210 -3.73 -44.22 0.82
CA ALA A 210 -3.52 -45.15 -0.28
C ALA A 210 -2.95 -44.51 -1.54
N GLY A 211 -2.73 -43.19 -1.53
CA GLY A 211 -2.27 -42.41 -2.68
C GLY A 211 -3.36 -42.15 -3.73
N LYS A 212 -4.63 -42.30 -3.38
CA LYS A 212 -5.74 -41.88 -4.21
C LYS A 212 -5.91 -40.38 -4.11
N VAL A 213 -6.11 -39.71 -5.25
CA VAL A 213 -6.35 -38.26 -5.29
C VAL A 213 -7.76 -37.96 -4.76
N VAL A 214 -7.83 -37.27 -3.64
CA VAL A 214 -9.07 -36.77 -3.02
C VAL A 214 -9.53 -35.49 -3.70
N LYS A 215 -8.59 -34.56 -3.98
CA LYS A 215 -8.88 -33.31 -4.64
C LYS A 215 -7.68 -32.81 -5.46
N ASN A 216 -7.93 -32.45 -6.69
CA ASN A 216 -6.97 -31.72 -7.51
C ASN A 216 -7.15 -30.21 -7.31
N ILE A 217 -6.05 -29.51 -7.17
CA ILE A 217 -6.03 -28.04 -7.17
C ILE A 217 -5.40 -27.60 -8.50
N ILE A 218 -6.25 -27.09 -9.36
CA ILE A 218 -5.82 -26.42 -10.59
C ILE A 218 -5.50 -24.99 -10.23
N VAL A 219 -4.27 -24.58 -10.46
CA VAL A 219 -3.89 -23.19 -10.27
C VAL A 219 -4.70 -22.34 -11.25
N PRO A 220 -5.49 -21.36 -10.79
CA PRO A 220 -6.25 -20.52 -11.69
C PRO A 220 -5.32 -19.88 -12.70
N THR A 221 -5.63 -19.99 -13.98
CA THR A 221 -4.92 -19.28 -15.05
C THR A 221 -5.28 -17.80 -15.00
N LEU A 222 -4.74 -17.07 -14.04
CA LEU A 222 -4.66 -15.63 -14.12
C LEU A 222 -3.57 -15.31 -15.15
N GLY A 223 -3.89 -15.53 -16.44
CA GLY A 223 -3.06 -15.27 -17.60
C GLY A 223 -1.57 -15.61 -17.41
N ASN A 224 -1.20 -16.77 -17.80
CA ASN A 224 0.15 -17.28 -18.13
C ASN A 224 1.31 -17.19 -17.13
N ARG A 225 1.24 -16.54 -15.96
CA ARG A 225 2.40 -16.49 -15.04
C ARG A 225 1.99 -16.28 -13.59
N PHE A 226 2.01 -17.32 -12.78
CA PHE A 226 2.21 -17.17 -11.34
C PHE A 226 3.69 -16.89 -11.10
N GLU A 227 3.98 -15.85 -10.36
CA GLU A 227 5.35 -15.47 -10.03
C GLU A 227 5.68 -15.84 -8.59
N ALA A 228 6.96 -15.94 -8.25
CA ALA A 228 7.41 -16.23 -6.90
C ALA A 228 6.78 -15.26 -5.88
N GLY A 229 6.33 -15.76 -4.74
CA GLY A 229 5.64 -14.99 -3.72
C GLY A 229 4.11 -15.08 -3.77
N MET A 230 3.55 -15.80 -4.74
CA MET A 230 2.11 -16.06 -4.79
C MET A 230 1.79 -17.39 -4.08
N TYR A 231 0.73 -17.36 -3.27
CA TYR A 231 0.33 -18.51 -2.46
C TYR A 231 -1.06 -18.99 -2.85
N LEU A 232 -1.25 -20.30 -2.67
CA LEU A 232 -2.57 -20.89 -2.66
C LEU A 232 -2.99 -21.15 -1.21
N VAL A 233 -4.25 -20.93 -0.93
CA VAL A 233 -4.87 -21.25 0.35
C VAL A 233 -6.03 -22.19 0.09
N SER A 234 -6.13 -23.27 0.83
CA SER A 234 -7.25 -24.21 0.73
C SER A 234 -7.58 -24.80 2.10
N ASP A 235 -8.85 -25.09 2.29
CA ASP A 235 -9.26 -26.02 3.31
C ASP A 235 -8.75 -27.42 2.92
N VAL A 236 -8.32 -28.19 3.91
CA VAL A 236 -7.90 -29.57 3.74
C VAL A 236 -9.17 -30.41 3.50
N PRO A 237 -9.29 -31.12 2.38
CA PRO A 237 -10.46 -31.95 2.09
C PRO A 237 -10.60 -33.12 3.08
N ASP A 238 -11.82 -33.49 3.38
CA ASP A 238 -12.10 -34.69 4.19
C ASP A 238 -11.44 -35.92 3.59
N GLY A 239 -10.76 -36.70 4.43
CA GLY A 239 -10.04 -37.90 4.04
C GLY A 239 -8.67 -37.66 3.40
N ALA A 240 -8.24 -36.42 3.24
CA ALA A 240 -6.90 -36.15 2.76
C ALA A 240 -5.87 -36.27 3.90
N THR A 241 -4.75 -36.90 3.61
CA THR A 241 -3.63 -37.06 4.54
C THR A 241 -2.36 -36.36 4.08
N ALA A 242 -2.22 -36.16 2.75
CA ALA A 242 -1.07 -35.45 2.20
C ALA A 242 -1.48 -34.44 1.12
N LEU A 243 -0.71 -33.34 1.05
CA LEU A 243 -0.72 -32.37 -0.05
C LEU A 243 0.57 -32.53 -0.84
N HIS A 244 0.45 -32.78 -2.15
CA HIS A 244 1.55 -32.81 -3.12
C HIS A 244 1.44 -31.59 -4.02
N PHE A 245 2.53 -30.83 -4.17
CA PHE A 245 2.54 -29.64 -5.01
C PHE A 245 3.87 -29.47 -5.74
N SER A 246 3.81 -28.88 -6.91
CA SER A 246 5.00 -28.62 -7.72
C SER A 246 5.62 -27.27 -7.36
N ILE A 247 6.95 -27.22 -7.39
CA ILE A 247 7.71 -25.95 -7.36
C ILE A 247 8.65 -25.91 -8.55
N LEU A 248 8.95 -24.72 -9.06
CA LEU A 248 10.04 -24.52 -10.02
C LEU A 248 11.37 -24.53 -9.28
N ASN A 249 12.36 -25.27 -9.80
CA ASN A 249 13.70 -25.33 -9.22
C ASN A 249 14.43 -23.97 -9.23
N SER A 250 14.02 -23.06 -10.10
CA SER A 250 14.56 -21.69 -10.19
C SER A 250 13.77 -20.65 -9.38
N ALA A 251 12.65 -21.04 -8.75
CA ALA A 251 11.83 -20.11 -7.98
C ALA A 251 12.28 -20.03 -6.52
N GLU A 252 12.12 -18.86 -5.94
CA GLU A 252 12.26 -18.70 -4.50
C GLU A 252 11.10 -19.42 -3.80
N PHE A 253 11.42 -20.27 -2.84
CA PHE A 253 10.46 -20.95 -1.99
C PHE A 253 10.29 -20.11 -0.72
N ASP A 254 9.05 -19.78 -0.36
CA ASP A 254 8.78 -19.21 0.95
C ASP A 254 8.52 -20.36 1.95
N LYS A 255 7.35 -20.44 2.52
CA LYS A 255 6.99 -21.40 3.56
C LYS A 255 5.61 -22.01 3.26
N VAL A 256 5.40 -23.22 3.76
CA VAL A 256 4.07 -23.80 3.90
C VAL A 256 3.56 -23.50 5.29
N VAL A 257 2.30 -23.10 5.41
CA VAL A 257 1.64 -22.84 6.68
C VAL A 257 0.45 -23.78 6.82
N LEU A 258 0.39 -24.50 7.92
CA LEU A 258 -0.63 -25.50 8.23
C LEU A 258 -1.34 -25.12 9.53
N SER A 259 -2.67 -25.03 9.52
CA SER A 259 -3.46 -24.67 10.70
C SER A 259 -4.52 -25.72 11.03
N ASN A 260 -4.73 -25.95 12.33
CA ASN A 260 -5.83 -26.76 12.87
C ASN A 260 -7.15 -25.97 12.95
N SER A 261 -7.12 -24.70 12.60
CA SER A 261 -8.24 -23.78 12.57
C SER A 261 -8.69 -23.53 11.14
N MET A 262 -9.96 -23.09 11.00
CA MET A 262 -10.48 -22.59 9.72
C MET A 262 -10.27 -21.10 9.54
N LYS A 263 -9.58 -20.42 10.46
CA LYS A 263 -9.36 -18.99 10.41
C LYS A 263 -8.37 -18.62 9.30
N ILE A 264 -8.74 -17.66 8.48
CA ILE A 264 -7.91 -17.22 7.36
C ILE A 264 -6.66 -16.47 7.86
N GLU A 265 -6.76 -15.73 8.95
CA GLU A 265 -5.66 -14.99 9.56
C GLU A 265 -4.50 -15.88 10.01
N ASP A 266 -4.74 -17.17 10.24
CA ASP A 266 -3.67 -18.13 10.57
C ASP A 266 -2.72 -18.35 9.39
N MET A 267 -3.16 -18.09 8.17
CA MET A 267 -2.37 -18.31 6.96
C MET A 267 -1.23 -17.30 6.78
N GLU A 268 -1.19 -16.23 7.55
CA GLU A 268 -0.02 -15.40 7.75
C GLU A 268 0.27 -15.30 9.26
N PRO A 269 1.24 -16.08 9.76
CA PRO A 269 1.51 -16.15 11.19
C PRO A 269 2.21 -14.90 11.76
N GLU A 270 2.83 -14.10 10.90
CA GLU A 270 3.64 -12.97 11.33
C GLU A 270 2.87 -11.66 11.20
N TRP A 271 2.96 -10.82 12.24
CA TRP A 271 2.50 -9.44 12.19
C TRP A 271 3.62 -8.50 11.73
N PHE A 272 3.25 -7.49 10.97
CA PHE A 272 4.12 -6.38 10.58
C PHE A 272 3.78 -5.15 11.41
N ALA A 273 4.84 -4.55 11.99
CA ALA A 273 4.76 -3.29 12.70
C ALA A 273 4.72 -2.12 11.70
N SER A 274 3.57 -1.48 11.57
CA SER A 274 3.47 -0.22 10.82
C SER A 274 3.83 0.93 11.75
N ASP A 275 5.09 1.37 11.70
CA ASP A 275 5.63 2.38 12.60
C ASP A 275 4.97 3.74 12.45
N GLU A 276 5.00 4.52 13.53
CA GLU A 276 4.64 5.92 13.54
C GLU A 276 5.48 6.72 12.54
N HIS A 277 4.84 7.61 11.80
CA HIS A 277 5.52 8.49 10.85
C HIS A 277 4.69 9.75 10.55
N LEU A 278 5.33 10.70 9.92
CA LEU A 278 4.68 11.90 9.38
C LEU A 278 4.72 11.84 7.86
N CYS A 279 3.58 12.10 7.22
CA CYS A 279 3.48 12.22 5.78
C CYS A 279 2.74 13.50 5.41
N ALA A 280 3.25 14.25 4.46
CA ALA A 280 2.68 15.54 4.09
C ALA A 280 1.22 15.43 3.63
N VAL A 281 0.36 16.33 4.10
CA VAL A 281 -1.04 16.39 3.68
C VAL A 281 -1.15 16.75 2.21
N VAL A 282 -0.26 17.60 1.70
CA VAL A 282 -0.21 18.11 0.32
C VAL A 282 1.09 17.73 -0.37
N GLY A 283 1.13 17.82 -1.69
CA GLY A 283 2.36 17.70 -2.47
C GLY A 283 3.39 18.77 -2.09
N SER A 284 4.68 18.46 -2.30
CA SER A 284 5.77 19.34 -1.93
C SER A 284 5.82 20.64 -2.76
N SER A 285 6.19 21.72 -2.12
CA SER A 285 6.40 23.03 -2.75
C SER A 285 7.77 23.61 -2.35
N VAL A 286 8.39 24.42 -3.20
CA VAL A 286 9.62 25.16 -2.85
C VAL A 286 9.25 26.51 -2.28
N VAL A 287 9.64 26.75 -1.04
CA VAL A 287 9.45 28.02 -0.33
C VAL A 287 10.77 28.42 0.32
N GLY A 288 11.25 29.61 0.01
CA GLY A 288 12.53 30.10 0.54
C GLY A 288 13.71 29.15 0.25
N ASN A 289 13.78 28.59 -0.95
CA ASN A 289 14.77 27.61 -1.40
C ASN A 289 14.76 26.28 -0.61
N LYS A 290 13.67 25.96 0.08
CA LYS A 290 13.48 24.70 0.79
C LYS A 290 12.26 23.97 0.25
N LEU A 291 12.35 22.65 0.13
CA LEU A 291 11.21 21.82 -0.17
C LEU A 291 10.33 21.74 1.09
N ARG A 292 9.05 22.09 0.97
CA ARG A 292 8.08 22.20 2.07
C ARG A 292 6.80 21.45 1.78
N ALA A 293 6.16 20.97 2.84
CA ALA A 293 4.77 20.52 2.81
C ALA A 293 3.89 21.66 3.35
N CYS A 294 3.45 22.55 2.45
CA CYS A 294 2.70 23.73 2.86
C CYS A 294 1.84 24.26 1.72
N ILE A 295 0.91 25.13 2.07
CA ILE A 295 0.09 25.90 1.14
C ILE A 295 0.84 27.18 0.79
N THR A 296 1.21 27.31 -0.48
CA THR A 296 2.01 28.47 -0.91
C THR A 296 1.22 29.51 -1.70
N GLY A 297 -0.08 29.31 -1.91
CA GLY A 297 -0.86 30.10 -2.84
C GLY A 297 -0.47 29.89 -4.30
N GLY A 298 0.48 29.01 -4.56
CA GLY A 298 1.03 28.66 -5.86
C GLY A 298 0.97 27.17 -6.14
N SER A 299 1.93 26.70 -6.89
CA SER A 299 1.95 25.33 -7.35
C SER A 299 2.77 24.41 -6.48
N THR A 300 2.38 23.17 -6.41
CA THR A 300 3.31 22.11 -6.02
C THR A 300 4.51 22.11 -6.95
N THR A 301 5.70 21.96 -6.39
CA THR A 301 6.94 21.91 -7.18
C THR A 301 6.93 20.71 -8.11
N ALA A 302 7.37 20.94 -9.34
CA ALA A 302 7.45 19.95 -10.39
C ALA A 302 8.71 20.18 -11.24
N SER A 303 8.90 19.35 -12.25
CA SER A 303 10.03 19.45 -13.19
C SER A 303 11.40 19.28 -12.54
N MET A 304 11.44 18.55 -11.43
CA MET A 304 12.67 18.10 -10.77
C MET A 304 12.83 16.60 -10.96
N THR A 305 14.06 16.14 -10.95
CA THR A 305 14.38 14.71 -11.01
C THR A 305 14.11 14.03 -9.66
N TRP A 306 14.05 12.69 -9.66
CA TRP A 306 14.02 11.94 -8.40
C TRP A 306 15.21 12.28 -7.50
N THR A 307 16.40 12.42 -8.11
CA THR A 307 17.63 12.77 -7.41
C THR A 307 17.52 14.15 -6.73
N ASP A 308 16.91 15.13 -7.40
CA ASP A 308 16.73 16.47 -6.83
C ASP A 308 15.75 16.44 -5.64
N PHE A 309 14.56 15.85 -5.81
CA PHE A 309 13.58 15.75 -4.73
C PHE A 309 14.13 14.97 -3.55
N HIS A 310 14.81 13.87 -3.80
CA HIS A 310 15.46 13.07 -2.78
C HIS A 310 16.54 13.88 -2.04
N TYR A 311 17.42 14.55 -2.77
CA TYR A 311 18.47 15.39 -2.19
C TYR A 311 17.90 16.48 -1.29
N TYR A 312 16.92 17.25 -1.78
CA TYR A 312 16.34 18.34 -0.99
C TYR A 312 15.58 17.85 0.24
N SER A 313 14.93 16.70 0.17
CA SER A 313 14.26 16.13 1.33
C SER A 313 15.26 15.66 2.39
N VAL A 314 16.33 14.95 1.98
CA VAL A 314 17.38 14.46 2.89
C VAL A 314 18.15 15.63 3.53
N GLN A 315 18.43 16.70 2.78
CA GLN A 315 19.08 17.90 3.33
C GLN A 315 18.28 18.53 4.50
N ARG A 316 16.98 18.34 4.52
CA ARG A 316 16.12 18.75 5.62
C ARG A 316 16.01 17.74 6.76
N GLY A 317 16.65 16.58 6.67
CA GLY A 317 16.45 15.46 7.60
C GLY A 317 15.11 14.74 7.40
N MET A 318 14.52 14.87 6.22
CA MET A 318 13.26 14.26 5.80
C MET A 318 13.51 13.32 4.62
N GLN A 319 12.47 12.69 4.13
CA GLN A 319 12.46 11.86 2.92
C GLN A 319 11.21 12.17 2.08
N GLN A 320 11.13 11.62 0.89
CA GLN A 320 9.86 11.56 0.17
C GLN A 320 9.00 10.42 0.76
N ILE A 321 7.70 10.40 0.44
CA ILE A 321 6.84 9.26 0.78
C ILE A 321 7.48 7.97 0.31
N ASP A 322 7.48 6.95 1.15
CA ASP A 322 8.05 5.64 0.83
C ASP A 322 6.99 4.56 0.52
N ALA A 323 7.44 3.40 0.06
CA ALA A 323 6.55 2.32 -0.31
C ALA A 323 5.70 1.83 0.86
N LEU A 324 6.26 1.71 2.08
CA LEU A 324 5.52 1.22 3.25
C LEU A 324 4.43 2.22 3.67
N MET A 325 4.73 3.52 3.65
CA MET A 325 3.75 4.57 3.90
C MET A 325 2.61 4.53 2.88
N HIS A 326 2.97 4.37 1.60
CA HIS A 326 1.99 4.28 0.54
C HIS A 326 1.11 3.02 0.66
N PHE A 327 1.68 1.86 0.98
CA PHE A 327 0.91 0.63 1.21
C PHE A 327 -0.09 0.83 2.36
N ARG A 328 0.34 1.49 3.44
CA ARG A 328 -0.53 1.85 4.55
C ARG A 328 -1.69 2.74 4.10
N ILE A 329 -1.41 3.82 3.37
CA ILE A 329 -2.44 4.75 2.88
C ILE A 329 -3.44 4.01 1.99
N ALA A 330 -2.97 3.21 1.04
CA ALA A 330 -3.84 2.47 0.14
C ALA A 330 -4.74 1.47 0.89
N ASN A 331 -4.17 0.64 1.76
CA ASN A 331 -4.93 -0.38 2.48
C ASN A 331 -5.90 0.22 3.51
N LEU A 332 -5.50 1.29 4.22
CA LEU A 332 -6.43 1.99 5.10
C LEU A 332 -7.55 2.70 4.33
N SER A 333 -7.27 3.17 3.09
CA SER A 333 -8.33 3.71 2.22
C SER A 333 -9.34 2.62 1.88
N TYR A 334 -8.87 1.44 1.48
CA TYR A 334 -9.76 0.31 1.18
C TYR A 334 -10.59 -0.08 2.41
N ALA A 335 -9.95 -0.21 3.57
CA ALA A 335 -10.62 -0.58 4.81
C ALA A 335 -11.59 0.51 5.30
N LYS A 336 -11.28 1.80 5.12
CA LYS A 336 -12.17 2.89 5.50
C LYS A 336 -13.42 2.96 4.63
N TYR A 337 -13.24 2.84 3.33
CA TYR A 337 -14.31 3.10 2.36
C TYR A 337 -14.98 1.82 1.84
N GLY A 338 -14.47 0.65 2.22
CA GLY A 338 -15.01 -0.64 1.81
C GLY A 338 -14.91 -0.90 0.30
N ARG A 339 -13.90 -0.36 -0.37
CA ARG A 339 -13.71 -0.53 -1.81
C ARG A 339 -12.27 -0.28 -2.22
N ARG A 340 -11.86 -0.81 -3.36
CA ARG A 340 -10.53 -0.60 -3.95
C ARG A 340 -10.50 0.53 -4.98
N ASP A 341 -11.61 0.80 -5.65
CA ASP A 341 -11.74 1.93 -6.57
C ASP A 341 -11.85 3.24 -5.79
N MET A 342 -10.71 3.86 -5.52
CA MET A 342 -10.67 5.11 -4.81
C MET A 342 -11.06 6.30 -5.66
N GLN A 343 -10.96 6.22 -6.98
CA GLN A 343 -11.45 7.27 -7.86
C GLN A 343 -12.97 7.37 -7.84
N GLU A 344 -13.65 6.23 -7.76
CA GLU A 344 -15.10 6.20 -7.55
C GLU A 344 -15.50 6.76 -6.19
N GLN A 345 -14.63 6.57 -5.17
CA GLN A 345 -14.91 7.00 -3.80
C GLN A 345 -14.56 8.46 -3.54
N CYS A 346 -13.40 8.90 -4.02
CA CYS A 346 -12.82 10.21 -3.67
C CYS A 346 -12.84 11.20 -4.85
N GLY A 347 -13.34 10.79 -6.01
CA GLY A 347 -13.23 11.55 -7.25
C GLY A 347 -11.92 11.24 -7.98
N ALA A 348 -11.89 11.56 -9.27
CA ALA A 348 -10.76 11.22 -10.14
C ALA A 348 -9.62 12.25 -10.11
N GLY A 349 -9.78 13.38 -9.44
CA GLY A 349 -8.81 14.47 -9.43
C GLY A 349 -9.03 15.48 -10.55
N GLN A 350 -7.98 16.05 -11.10
CA GLN A 350 -8.08 17.17 -12.04
C GLN A 350 -8.20 16.75 -13.49
N HIS A 351 -9.22 17.26 -14.17
CA HIS A 351 -9.57 16.86 -15.52
C HIS A 351 -8.88 17.62 -16.64
N ASN A 352 -8.17 18.69 -16.37
CA ASN A 352 -7.63 19.54 -17.42
C ASN A 352 -6.11 19.68 -17.38
N ASN A 353 -5.56 20.27 -18.43
CA ASN A 353 -4.13 20.43 -18.62
C ASN A 353 -3.48 21.47 -17.69
N THR A 354 -4.21 22.10 -16.80
CA THR A 354 -3.67 23.12 -15.91
C THR A 354 -2.56 22.59 -15.04
N ARG A 355 -2.55 21.29 -14.76
CA ARG A 355 -1.45 20.64 -14.06
C ARG A 355 -0.11 20.69 -14.79
N THR A 356 -0.10 20.75 -16.12
CA THR A 356 1.14 20.85 -16.91
C THR A 356 1.75 22.23 -16.88
N THR A 357 0.99 23.22 -16.49
CA THR A 357 1.44 24.61 -16.35
C THR A 357 1.93 24.93 -14.94
N GLY A 358 2.33 23.90 -14.23
CA GLY A 358 3.01 24.15 -12.98
C GLY A 358 2.14 24.58 -11.83
N GLY A 359 0.90 24.17 -11.84
CA GLY A 359 0.34 24.32 -10.61
C GLY A 359 -0.82 25.10 -10.31
N THR A 360 -1.39 25.45 -11.34
CA THR A 360 -2.71 25.97 -11.16
C THR A 360 -3.62 25.04 -10.44
N ALA A 361 -3.14 23.91 -10.31
CA ALA A 361 -3.87 22.99 -9.59
C ALA A 361 -4.05 23.27 -8.21
N SER A 362 -3.14 23.77 -7.68
CA SER A 362 -3.17 23.72 -6.42
C SER A 362 -3.79 24.71 -5.86
N ARG A 363 -4.33 25.35 -6.32
CA ARG A 363 -4.94 25.82 -5.29
C ARG A 363 -4.23 26.43 -4.29
N GLY A 364 -3.92 27.41 -4.21
CA GLY A 364 -3.65 28.04 -3.01
C GLY A 364 -4.50 27.55 -1.91
N MET A 365 -4.29 26.32 -1.60
CA MET A 365 -5.14 25.72 -0.73
C MET A 365 -5.02 26.24 0.57
N GLN A 366 -6.06 26.62 0.96
CA GLN A 366 -6.22 27.18 2.19
C GLN A 366 -6.59 26.07 3.11
N ASP A 367 -7.58 25.99 3.68
CA ASP A 367 -8.00 24.95 4.56
C ASP A 367 -9.02 24.04 3.87
N THR A 368 -8.81 22.75 3.90
CA THR A 368 -9.84 21.81 3.51
C THR A 368 -10.71 21.51 4.69
N ILE A 369 -11.99 21.63 4.50
CA ILE A 369 -13.01 21.39 5.52
C ILE A 369 -13.91 20.23 5.12
N GLY A 370 -14.54 19.61 6.09
CA GLY A 370 -15.53 18.55 5.84
C GLY A 370 -16.80 19.10 5.20
N PHE A 371 -17.61 18.19 4.65
CA PHE A 371 -18.88 18.57 4.02
C PHE A 371 -19.83 19.32 4.97
N GLU A 372 -19.99 18.84 6.19
CA GLU A 372 -20.89 19.44 7.18
C GLU A 372 -20.51 20.90 7.47
N GLU A 373 -19.24 21.18 7.61
CA GLU A 373 -18.76 22.54 7.81
C GLU A 373 -18.92 23.39 6.55
N ALA A 374 -18.59 22.84 5.39
CA ALA A 374 -18.78 23.53 4.11
C ALA A 374 -20.26 23.91 3.91
N HIS A 375 -21.17 22.99 4.21
CA HIS A 375 -22.61 23.22 4.12
C HIS A 375 -23.11 24.25 5.14
N SER A 376 -22.53 24.28 6.33
CA SER A 376 -22.88 25.30 7.34
C SER A 376 -22.48 26.73 6.92
N ILE A 377 -21.44 26.88 6.11
CA ILE A 377 -21.00 28.16 5.57
C ILE A 377 -21.81 28.58 4.34
N ASN A 378 -22.17 27.59 3.51
CA ASN A 378 -22.96 27.81 2.31
C ASN A 378 -23.94 26.63 2.11
N GLU A 379 -25.22 26.89 2.39
CA GLU A 379 -26.29 25.90 2.26
C GLU A 379 -26.47 25.32 0.85
N ASN A 380 -25.95 26.00 -0.18
CA ASN A 380 -25.95 25.51 -1.56
C ASN A 380 -24.81 24.53 -1.86
N VAL A 381 -23.91 24.27 -0.92
CA VAL A 381 -22.94 23.19 -1.03
C VAL A 381 -23.71 21.88 -0.97
N THR A 382 -23.79 21.21 -2.11
CA THR A 382 -24.42 19.89 -2.19
C THR A 382 -23.51 18.85 -1.54
N SER A 383 -24.14 17.80 -1.00
CA SER A 383 -23.40 16.65 -0.48
C SER A 383 -22.46 16.09 -1.53
N SER A 384 -21.43 15.40 -1.09
CA SER A 384 -20.57 14.63 -2.00
C SER A 384 -21.28 13.44 -2.67
N LEU A 385 -22.58 13.29 -2.49
CA LEU A 385 -23.42 12.39 -3.29
C LEU A 385 -23.62 13.02 -4.66
N ILE A 386 -23.06 12.39 -5.67
CA ILE A 386 -23.41 12.67 -7.08
C ILE A 386 -24.62 11.80 -7.42
N ASP A 387 -25.44 12.23 -8.35
CA ASP A 387 -26.65 11.52 -8.84
C ASP A 387 -26.40 10.08 -9.34
N ASP A 388 -25.14 9.67 -9.44
CA ASP A 388 -24.74 8.29 -9.75
C ASP A 388 -24.83 7.34 -8.53
N GLY A 389 -25.29 7.83 -7.38
CA GLY A 389 -25.42 7.06 -6.14
C GLY A 389 -24.12 6.78 -5.42
N ARG A 390 -23.03 7.49 -5.74
CA ARG A 390 -21.70 7.31 -5.17
C ARG A 390 -21.34 8.47 -4.26
N VAL A 391 -20.49 8.21 -3.26
CA VAL A 391 -19.95 9.24 -2.38
C VAL A 391 -18.56 9.62 -2.89
N HIS A 392 -18.37 10.87 -3.25
CA HIS A 392 -17.08 11.41 -3.66
C HIS A 392 -16.51 12.33 -2.58
N GLN A 393 -15.23 12.19 -2.28
CA GLN A 393 -14.52 13.01 -1.29
C GLN A 393 -13.90 14.22 -1.99
N TYR A 394 -14.71 15.19 -2.34
CA TYR A 394 -14.21 16.47 -2.85
C TYR A 394 -13.57 17.29 -1.73
N ALA A 395 -12.61 18.12 -2.09
CA ALA A 395 -12.07 19.12 -1.21
C ALA A 395 -12.93 20.38 -1.26
N TRP A 396 -13.30 20.88 -0.11
CA TRP A 396 -13.90 22.20 0.05
C TRP A 396 -12.90 23.08 0.76
N TYR A 397 -12.70 24.30 0.24
CA TYR A 397 -11.79 25.27 0.82
C TYR A 397 -12.55 26.42 1.40
N ARG A 398 -12.24 26.72 2.66
CA ARG A 398 -12.70 27.92 3.31
C ARG A 398 -11.89 29.10 2.77
N SER A 399 -12.56 30.18 2.45
CA SER A 399 -12.00 31.47 2.11
C SER A 399 -12.90 32.58 2.65
N VAL A 400 -12.56 33.81 2.39
CA VAL A 400 -13.43 34.95 2.58
C VAL A 400 -13.69 35.62 1.24
N ASP A 401 -14.85 36.21 1.08
CA ASP A 401 -15.15 37.03 -0.07
C ASP A 401 -14.48 38.43 0.04
N GLU A 402 -14.72 39.28 -0.92
CA GLU A 402 -14.19 40.66 -0.93
C GLU A 402 -14.70 41.52 0.22
N TYR A 403 -15.75 41.13 0.91
CA TYR A 403 -16.32 41.82 2.07
C TYR A 403 -15.95 41.13 3.40
N GLY A 404 -15.11 40.09 3.35
CA GLY A 404 -14.67 39.37 4.55
C GLY A 404 -15.67 38.33 5.07
N ALA A 405 -16.74 38.04 4.34
CA ALA A 405 -17.68 37.00 4.71
C ALA A 405 -17.13 35.60 4.38
N PRO A 406 -17.41 34.59 5.23
CA PRO A 406 -16.98 33.23 4.97
C PRO A 406 -17.49 32.71 3.62
N LYS A 407 -16.61 32.11 2.86
CA LYS A 407 -16.90 31.53 1.56
C LYS A 407 -16.30 30.13 1.48
N VAL A 408 -17.02 29.24 0.81
CA VAL A 408 -16.55 27.87 0.52
C VAL A 408 -16.44 27.69 -0.99
N THR A 409 -15.36 27.11 -1.43
CA THR A 409 -15.16 26.74 -2.83
C THR A 409 -14.93 25.24 -2.94
N GLN A 410 -15.77 24.56 -3.69
CA GLN A 410 -15.53 23.20 -4.12
C GLN A 410 -14.50 23.20 -5.24
N VAL A 411 -13.55 22.28 -5.18
CA VAL A 411 -12.53 22.09 -6.21
C VAL A 411 -12.45 20.63 -6.62
N ASN A 412 -11.97 20.38 -7.82
CA ASN A 412 -11.81 19.02 -8.35
C ASN A 412 -10.60 18.27 -7.76
N ASN A 413 -10.10 18.74 -6.64
CA ASN A 413 -9.08 18.06 -5.89
C ASN A 413 -9.71 16.97 -5.05
N ILE A 414 -8.99 15.89 -4.89
CA ILE A 414 -9.45 14.80 -4.04
C ILE A 414 -8.94 14.97 -2.62
N CYS A 415 -9.73 14.48 -1.68
CA CYS A 415 -9.30 14.27 -0.31
C CYS A 415 -9.52 12.78 0.02
N CYS A 416 -8.42 12.04 0.18
CA CYS A 416 -8.46 10.62 0.50
C CYS A 416 -7.73 10.38 1.82
N LEU A 417 -8.40 9.85 2.82
CA LEU A 417 -7.87 9.68 4.19
C LEU A 417 -7.32 10.98 4.82
N GLY A 418 -7.81 12.13 4.42
CA GLY A 418 -7.28 13.42 4.89
C GLY A 418 -6.02 13.90 4.16
N TYR A 419 -5.50 13.12 3.22
CA TYR A 419 -4.47 13.55 2.27
C TYR A 419 -5.11 14.21 1.07
N GLU A 420 -4.50 15.29 0.61
CA GLU A 420 -4.97 16.00 -0.56
C GLU A 420 -4.17 15.61 -1.79
N ASP A 421 -4.89 15.35 -2.88
CA ASP A 421 -4.31 15.01 -4.17
C ASP A 421 -3.29 13.86 -4.15
N ILE A 422 -3.52 12.84 -3.31
CA ILE A 422 -2.66 11.66 -3.25
C ILE A 422 -2.65 10.86 -4.57
N PHE A 423 -3.58 11.16 -5.47
CA PHE A 423 -3.63 10.70 -6.85
C PHE A 423 -4.41 11.68 -7.73
N GLY A 424 -4.35 11.52 -9.06
CA GLY A 424 -5.11 12.32 -10.01
C GLY A 424 -4.65 13.77 -10.20
N HIS A 425 -3.44 14.12 -9.76
CA HIS A 425 -2.88 15.47 -9.85
C HIS A 425 -1.47 15.50 -10.43
N LYS A 426 -0.51 14.86 -9.77
CA LYS A 426 0.86 14.66 -10.25
C LYS A 426 1.30 13.24 -9.94
N TYR A 427 2.26 12.74 -10.71
CA TYR A 427 3.03 11.60 -10.26
C TYR A 427 3.78 11.97 -8.98
N GLU A 428 3.64 11.20 -7.94
CA GLU A 428 4.43 11.34 -6.72
C GLU A 428 5.60 10.36 -6.75
N MET A 429 6.81 10.88 -6.78
CA MET A 429 8.02 10.09 -6.65
C MET A 429 8.10 9.49 -5.25
N MET A 430 8.61 8.27 -5.17
CA MET A 430 8.76 7.54 -3.91
C MET A 430 10.22 7.36 -3.55
N ASP A 431 10.51 7.43 -2.25
CA ASP A 431 11.77 6.97 -1.68
C ASP A 431 11.67 5.53 -1.18
N ASN A 432 12.80 4.97 -0.81
CA ASN A 432 12.97 3.65 -0.20
C ASN A 432 12.43 2.50 -1.07
N VAL A 433 12.28 2.73 -2.37
CA VAL A 433 11.84 1.71 -3.32
C VAL A 433 12.44 1.96 -4.71
N ASP A 434 12.92 0.90 -5.33
CA ASP A 434 13.35 0.92 -6.73
C ASP A 434 13.17 -0.46 -7.38
N LEU A 435 13.30 -0.50 -8.69
CA LEU A 435 13.44 -1.73 -9.45
C LEU A 435 14.87 -1.79 -10.02
N PRO A 436 15.78 -2.57 -9.42
CA PRO A 436 17.15 -2.66 -9.89
C PRO A 436 17.26 -3.27 -11.29
N ASN A 437 16.35 -4.17 -11.66
CA ASN A 437 16.28 -4.84 -12.96
C ASN A 437 17.62 -5.39 -13.44
N THR A 438 18.46 -5.86 -12.53
CA THR A 438 19.67 -6.59 -12.83
C THR A 438 19.38 -8.05 -13.16
N SER A 439 20.34 -8.80 -13.67
CA SER A 439 20.18 -10.22 -13.96
C SER A 439 19.61 -10.97 -12.73
N GLY A 440 18.57 -11.75 -12.92
CA GLY A 440 17.85 -12.46 -11.86
C GLY A 440 16.89 -11.60 -11.00
N ASN A 441 16.86 -10.28 -11.19
CA ASN A 441 16.02 -9.37 -10.40
C ASN A 441 15.07 -8.51 -11.25
N VAL A 442 14.87 -8.85 -12.51
CA VAL A 442 13.94 -8.12 -13.39
C VAL A 442 12.52 -8.21 -12.85
N GLY A 443 11.88 -7.03 -12.68
CA GLY A 443 10.54 -6.90 -12.12
C GLY A 443 10.46 -7.07 -10.60
N LYS A 444 11.56 -7.24 -9.89
CA LYS A 444 11.54 -7.22 -8.42
C LYS A 444 11.63 -5.78 -7.92
N TRP A 445 10.75 -5.46 -7.00
CA TRP A 445 10.77 -4.22 -6.24
C TRP A 445 11.69 -4.39 -5.05
N ARG A 446 12.73 -3.59 -4.95
CA ARG A 446 13.59 -3.53 -3.78
C ARG A 446 13.07 -2.47 -2.84
N ILE A 447 12.67 -2.87 -1.64
CA ILE A 447 12.16 -2.00 -0.59
C ILE A 447 13.23 -1.89 0.49
N TRP A 448 13.61 -0.67 0.82
CA TRP A 448 14.51 -0.36 1.91
C TRP A 448 13.71 -0.22 3.19
N MET A 449 13.93 -1.14 4.11
CA MET A 449 13.26 -1.17 5.40
C MET A 449 13.81 -0.09 6.33
N PRO A 450 13.04 0.35 7.35
CA PRO A 450 13.50 1.39 8.28
C PRO A 450 14.80 1.03 9.03
N ASP A 451 15.06 -0.25 9.30
CA ASP A 451 16.29 -0.75 9.93
C ASP A 451 17.51 -0.75 8.99
N GLY A 452 17.32 -0.40 7.72
CA GLY A 452 18.36 -0.38 6.70
C GLY A 452 18.51 -1.68 5.91
N SER A 453 17.81 -2.74 6.27
CA SER A 453 17.74 -3.96 5.47
C SER A 453 16.96 -3.72 4.17
N THR A 454 17.06 -4.64 3.23
CA THR A 454 16.30 -4.58 1.98
C THR A 454 15.47 -5.83 1.81
N LEU A 455 14.26 -5.65 1.29
CA LEU A 455 13.38 -6.73 0.91
C LEU A 455 13.11 -6.68 -0.59
N MET A 456 13.24 -7.83 -1.26
CA MET A 456 12.92 -7.97 -2.68
C MET A 456 11.56 -8.63 -2.83
N ILE A 457 10.61 -7.93 -3.44
CA ILE A 457 9.27 -8.46 -3.73
C ILE A 457 9.08 -8.53 -5.23
N LYS A 458 8.75 -9.71 -5.74
CA LYS A 458 8.48 -9.88 -7.15
C LYS A 458 7.18 -9.16 -7.53
N GLY A 459 7.28 -8.29 -8.53
CA GLY A 459 6.15 -7.64 -9.17
C GLY A 459 5.92 -8.17 -10.59
N SER A 460 4.85 -7.73 -11.22
CA SER A 460 4.58 -8.03 -12.62
C SER A 460 5.60 -7.37 -13.55
N THR A 461 5.88 -8.03 -14.67
CA THR A 461 6.66 -7.47 -15.78
C THR A 461 5.77 -7.02 -16.95
N ASN A 462 4.45 -7.09 -16.79
CA ASN A 462 3.52 -6.53 -17.75
C ASN A 462 3.43 -5.01 -17.59
N SER A 463 3.17 -4.31 -18.68
CA SER A 463 3.15 -2.84 -18.69
C SER A 463 1.95 -2.31 -19.45
N GLY A 464 1.29 -1.28 -18.92
CA GLY A 464 0.11 -0.69 -19.54
C GLY A 464 -1.17 -1.53 -19.35
N TYR A 465 -1.27 -2.26 -18.26
CA TYR A 465 -2.42 -3.12 -17.95
C TYR A 465 -3.07 -2.77 -16.62
N TRP A 466 -4.35 -3.10 -16.49
CA TRP A 466 -5.14 -2.92 -15.28
C TRP A 466 -4.78 -3.94 -14.21
N ILE A 467 -4.56 -3.46 -12.99
CA ILE A 467 -4.14 -4.29 -11.86
C ILE A 467 -5.29 -5.19 -11.41
N THR A 468 -5.06 -6.49 -11.42
CA THR A 468 -6.00 -7.50 -10.93
C THR A 468 -5.60 -8.08 -9.60
N SER A 469 -4.31 -8.05 -9.28
CA SER A 469 -3.77 -8.63 -8.06
C SER A 469 -2.51 -7.89 -7.62
N VAL A 470 -2.23 -7.94 -6.32
CA VAL A 470 -1.04 -7.36 -5.70
C VAL A 470 -0.33 -8.37 -4.80
N ALA A 471 0.94 -8.16 -4.54
CA ALA A 471 1.78 -9.02 -3.71
C ALA A 471 1.52 -8.89 -2.21
N HIS A 472 0.33 -8.67 -1.80
CA HIS A 472 -0.14 -8.32 -0.45
C HIS A 472 0.79 -8.76 0.70
N GLY A 473 0.69 -10.00 1.17
CA GLY A 473 1.59 -10.58 2.20
C GLY A 473 1.63 -9.78 3.50
N LYS A 474 2.53 -10.13 4.42
CA LYS A 474 2.60 -9.49 5.74
C LYS A 474 2.79 -7.97 5.71
N LEU A 475 3.43 -7.42 4.69
CA LEU A 475 3.59 -5.97 4.50
C LEU A 475 2.35 -5.28 3.93
N MET A 476 1.32 -6.04 3.56
CA MET A 476 0.16 -5.54 2.82
C MET A 476 0.58 -4.77 1.56
N ALA A 477 1.58 -5.30 0.84
CA ALA A 477 2.21 -4.62 -0.29
C ALA A 477 1.22 -4.42 -1.45
N VAL A 478 1.12 -3.20 -1.95
CA VAL A 478 0.32 -2.85 -3.13
C VAL A 478 1.25 -2.83 -4.35
N ILE A 479 1.92 -3.95 -4.60
CA ILE A 479 2.80 -4.17 -5.75
C ILE A 479 2.05 -5.03 -6.76
N PRO A 480 1.82 -4.54 -7.98
CA PRO A 480 1.09 -5.32 -9.00
C PRO A 480 1.79 -6.63 -9.33
N VAL A 481 1.03 -7.72 -9.40
CA VAL A 481 1.51 -9.06 -9.74
C VAL A 481 0.58 -9.72 -10.76
N GLY A 482 1.05 -10.80 -11.40
CA GLY A 482 0.26 -11.58 -12.33
C GLY A 482 0.04 -10.91 -13.70
N SER A 483 -0.99 -11.36 -14.41
CA SER A 483 -1.21 -11.02 -15.82
C SER A 483 -1.92 -9.70 -16.06
N MET A 484 -2.51 -9.12 -15.04
CA MET A 484 -3.17 -7.81 -15.11
C MET A 484 -4.13 -7.68 -16.30
N ASN A 485 -5.34 -8.17 -16.16
CA ASN A 485 -6.38 -8.16 -17.19
C ASN A 485 -7.71 -7.53 -16.70
N GLY A 486 -7.64 -6.65 -15.73
CA GLY A 486 -8.77 -5.90 -15.20
C GLY A 486 -9.27 -4.82 -16.18
N SER A 487 -10.06 -3.90 -15.65
CA SER A 487 -10.61 -2.74 -16.37
C SER A 487 -10.77 -1.56 -15.40
N SER A 488 -11.23 -0.44 -15.92
CA SER A 488 -11.54 0.76 -15.11
C SER A 488 -12.67 0.55 -14.08
N SER A 489 -13.36 -0.57 -14.12
CA SER A 489 -14.48 -0.87 -13.22
C SER A 489 -14.32 -2.18 -12.46
N THR A 490 -13.16 -2.85 -12.56
CA THR A 490 -12.92 -4.14 -11.93
C THR A 490 -11.63 -4.15 -11.10
N TYR A 491 -11.58 -4.98 -10.08
CA TYR A 491 -10.43 -5.18 -9.19
C TYR A 491 -9.97 -3.86 -8.55
N TYR A 492 -8.73 -3.44 -8.83
CA TYR A 492 -8.15 -2.20 -8.29
C TYR A 492 -8.51 -0.95 -9.10
N SER A 493 -9.10 -1.12 -10.30
CA SER A 493 -9.48 -0.04 -11.21
C SER A 493 -8.34 0.91 -11.60
N ASP A 494 -7.09 0.48 -11.42
CA ASP A 494 -5.87 1.24 -11.68
C ASP A 494 -4.92 0.48 -12.60
N MET A 495 -4.02 1.19 -13.27
CA MET A 495 -3.03 0.60 -14.17
C MET A 495 -1.62 0.56 -13.58
N TYR A 496 -0.80 -0.30 -14.18
CA TYR A 496 0.61 -0.39 -13.88
C TYR A 496 1.46 -0.27 -15.14
N TYR A 497 2.54 0.48 -15.04
CA TYR A 497 3.54 0.63 -16.10
C TYR A 497 4.89 0.17 -15.61
N PHE A 498 5.51 -0.74 -16.36
CA PHE A 498 6.79 -1.36 -16.06
C PHE A 498 7.80 -1.08 -17.17
N GLY A 499 9.05 -0.79 -16.80
CA GLY A 499 10.21 -0.71 -17.67
C GLY A 499 11.28 -1.70 -17.23
N SER A 500 11.83 -2.46 -18.17
CA SER A 500 12.81 -3.52 -17.92
C SER A 500 14.25 -3.03 -17.79
N SER A 501 14.55 -1.77 -18.15
CA SER A 501 15.91 -1.22 -18.02
C SER A 501 16.32 -1.11 -16.54
N THR A 502 17.62 -1.14 -16.28
CA THR A 502 18.17 -1.05 -14.93
C THR A 502 17.83 0.27 -14.23
N GLY A 503 17.69 0.22 -12.90
CA GLY A 503 17.57 1.41 -12.06
C GLY A 503 16.29 2.21 -12.27
N ARG A 504 15.11 1.58 -12.17
CA ARG A 504 13.83 2.30 -12.27
C ARG A 504 13.38 2.83 -10.93
N VAL A 505 12.94 4.09 -10.92
CA VAL A 505 12.22 4.70 -9.79
C VAL A 505 10.73 4.38 -9.87
N VAL A 506 10.04 4.52 -8.75
CA VAL A 506 8.59 4.26 -8.67
C VAL A 506 7.85 5.57 -8.45
N TYR A 507 6.80 5.77 -9.23
CA TYR A 507 5.82 6.85 -9.04
C TYR A 507 4.48 6.26 -8.67
N ARG A 508 3.70 6.98 -7.87
CA ARG A 508 2.32 6.69 -7.52
C ARG A 508 1.41 7.83 -7.93
N GLY A 509 0.10 7.58 -7.85
CA GLY A 509 -0.94 8.56 -8.08
C GLY A 509 -0.81 9.20 -9.46
N TYR A 510 -1.55 8.80 -10.43
CA TYR A 510 -1.42 9.28 -11.80
C TYR A 510 -1.52 10.81 -11.91
N TYR A 511 -0.94 11.39 -12.96
CA TYR A 511 -0.89 12.85 -13.16
C TYR A 511 -2.14 13.45 -13.81
N TYR A 512 -3.14 12.62 -14.11
CA TYR A 512 -4.43 13.00 -14.67
C TYR A 512 -5.57 12.36 -13.89
N ALA A 513 -6.73 12.97 -13.98
CA ALA A 513 -8.02 12.39 -13.62
C ALA A 513 -8.50 11.32 -14.62
N TYR A 514 -7.62 10.45 -15.06
CA TYR A 514 -8.03 9.31 -15.88
C TYR A 514 -8.50 8.15 -15.01
N ALA A 515 -9.41 7.35 -15.55
CA ALA A 515 -10.03 6.23 -14.87
C ALA A 515 -9.03 5.17 -14.32
N TYR A 516 -7.77 5.21 -14.71
CA TYR A 516 -6.74 4.26 -14.32
C TYR A 516 -5.69 4.82 -13.35
N GLY A 517 -5.95 5.95 -12.72
CA GLY A 517 -4.97 6.71 -11.96
C GLY A 517 -5.24 6.84 -10.47
N GLY A 518 -5.82 5.87 -9.81
CA GLY A 518 -6.12 5.91 -8.39
C GLY A 518 -4.96 5.56 -7.46
N VAL A 519 -5.27 5.22 -6.22
CA VAL A 519 -4.28 5.00 -5.16
C VAL A 519 -3.40 3.77 -5.37
N SER A 520 -3.89 2.76 -6.13
CA SER A 520 -3.12 1.56 -6.47
C SER A 520 -2.20 1.76 -7.66
N PHE A 521 -2.41 2.82 -8.44
CA PHE A 521 -1.61 3.10 -9.62
C PHE A 521 -0.11 3.08 -9.32
N ALA A 522 0.68 2.49 -10.23
CA ALA A 522 2.13 2.53 -10.13
C ALA A 522 2.77 2.70 -11.52
N TYR A 523 3.82 3.50 -11.56
CA TYR A 523 4.62 3.70 -12.74
C TYR A 523 6.10 3.48 -12.41
N ALA A 524 6.72 2.49 -13.03
CA ALA A 524 8.09 2.06 -12.80
C ALA A 524 8.86 1.93 -14.13
N ASN A 525 8.67 2.90 -15.03
CA ASN A 525 9.30 2.88 -16.36
C ASN A 525 10.41 3.91 -16.55
N ASN A 526 10.51 4.91 -15.66
CA ASN A 526 11.52 5.96 -15.76
C ASN A 526 12.69 5.70 -14.81
N ASP A 527 13.84 6.25 -15.14
CA ASP A 527 15.02 6.31 -14.26
C ASP A 527 15.00 7.57 -13.38
N ALA A 528 16.01 7.69 -12.50
CA ALA A 528 16.11 8.75 -11.52
C ALA A 528 16.38 10.15 -12.13
N SER A 529 16.74 10.24 -13.41
CA SER A 529 17.03 11.51 -14.12
C SER A 529 15.78 12.12 -14.79
N TYR A 530 14.67 11.39 -14.82
CA TYR A 530 13.46 11.89 -15.49
C TYR A 530 12.83 13.03 -14.72
N ALA A 531 12.55 14.14 -15.41
CA ALA A 531 11.87 15.31 -14.89
C ALA A 531 10.76 15.76 -15.83
N ASN A 532 9.61 16.17 -15.30
CA ASN A 532 8.53 16.73 -16.09
C ASN A 532 7.58 17.59 -15.22
N THR A 533 6.81 18.47 -15.85
CA THR A 533 5.87 19.35 -15.16
C THR A 533 4.75 18.62 -14.41
N TYR A 534 4.50 17.38 -14.74
CA TYR A 534 3.50 16.51 -14.09
C TYR A 534 4.12 15.55 -13.08
N VAL A 535 5.40 15.67 -12.78
CA VAL A 535 6.10 14.88 -11.75
C VAL A 535 6.35 15.75 -10.54
N GLY A 536 5.99 15.28 -9.38
CA GLY A 536 6.13 15.93 -8.10
C GLY A 536 6.60 14.97 -7.02
N SER A 537 6.49 15.40 -5.78
CA SER A 537 6.94 14.68 -4.59
C SER A 537 6.02 14.99 -3.42
N ARG A 538 6.06 14.15 -2.40
CA ARG A 538 5.39 14.35 -1.11
C ARG A 538 6.39 14.10 0.01
N LEU A 539 6.59 15.09 0.87
CA LEU A 539 7.51 14.97 2.00
C LEU A 539 6.99 14.00 3.05
N ALA A 540 7.92 13.31 3.71
CA ALA A 540 7.65 12.42 4.81
C ALA A 540 8.80 12.41 5.81
N PHE A 541 8.56 11.90 7.01
CA PHE A 541 9.55 11.76 8.06
C PHE A 541 9.38 10.44 8.81
N ARG A 542 10.49 9.75 9.00
CA ARG A 542 10.65 8.64 9.94
C ARG A 542 11.74 9.00 10.94
N GLY A 543 11.52 8.67 12.19
CA GLY A 543 12.42 8.97 13.29
C GLY A 543 11.64 9.20 14.56
N LYS A 544 12.24 9.88 15.52
CA LYS A 544 11.56 10.22 16.77
C LYS A 544 10.58 11.38 16.55
N ILE A 545 9.32 11.16 16.86
CA ILE A 545 8.24 12.15 16.77
C ILE A 545 7.89 12.62 18.18
N VAL A 546 7.89 13.94 18.40
CA VAL A 546 7.67 14.53 19.71
C VAL A 546 6.55 15.57 19.63
N ARG A 547 5.61 15.47 20.54
CA ARG A 547 4.58 16.50 20.69
C ARG A 547 5.09 17.62 21.59
N ALA A 548 5.01 18.87 21.11
CA ALA A 548 5.28 20.03 21.95
C ALA A 548 4.21 20.19 23.05
N GLN A 549 4.60 20.74 24.19
CA GLN A 549 3.70 20.88 25.35
C GLN A 549 2.63 21.95 25.16
N SER A 550 2.91 22.95 24.31
CA SER A 550 1.97 24.03 23.99
C SER A 550 2.29 24.62 22.62
N VAL A 551 1.36 25.38 22.04
CA VAL A 551 1.58 26.15 20.82
C VAL A 551 2.73 27.16 20.99
N ALA A 552 2.82 27.81 22.15
CA ALA A 552 3.92 28.76 22.43
C ALA A 552 5.28 28.04 22.41
N ALA A 553 5.39 26.88 23.05
CA ALA A 553 6.60 26.06 23.04
C ALA A 553 6.93 25.60 21.60
N TYR A 554 5.93 25.18 20.82
CA TYR A 554 6.10 24.78 19.44
C TYR A 554 6.60 25.93 18.55
N LYS A 555 5.95 27.12 18.67
CA LYS A 555 6.33 28.31 17.87
C LYS A 555 7.75 28.79 18.19
N ALA A 556 8.21 28.63 19.42
CA ALA A 556 9.57 28.98 19.85
C ALA A 556 10.67 28.05 19.31
N LEU A 557 10.31 26.88 18.75
CA LEU A 557 11.29 25.95 18.20
C LEU A 557 11.96 26.51 16.95
N VAL A 558 13.30 26.42 16.93
CA VAL A 558 14.11 26.73 15.75
C VAL A 558 14.24 25.44 14.91
N GLU A 559 13.81 25.52 13.67
CA GLU A 559 13.98 24.43 12.73
C GLU A 559 15.46 24.19 12.42
N LYS A 560 15.90 22.95 12.45
CA LYS A 560 17.26 22.51 12.13
C LYS A 560 17.44 22.10 10.67
N ALA A 561 16.70 22.72 9.78
CA ALA A 561 16.71 22.41 8.35
C ALA A 561 17.95 22.94 7.63
#